data_08132208491c292953600055bdff19fe
#
_entry.id   08132208491c292953600055bdff19fe
#
_cell.length_a   1.000
_cell.length_b   1.000
_cell.length_c   1.000
_cell.angle_alpha   90.00
_cell.angle_beta   90.00
_cell.angle_gamma   90.00
#
_symmetry.space_group_name_H-M   'P 1'
#
loop_
_entity.id
_entity.type
_entity.pdbx_description
1 polymer ?
#
loop_
_entity_poly.entity_id
_entity_poly.type
_entity_poly.pdbx_seq_one_letter_code
_entity_poly.pdbx_strand_id
1 'polypeptide(L)'
;PLHDWLPEISVLLCMAALLSVSLAMKKRTPEEGEYVPGFGDRNDGRRLRTLSPIFAVSPFLMKTRNTSQNFIADQIELTAVDRYIAEKRRAGWKGFGVLHVILAAYVRACARYPGLNRFIAGQRVYTRDRVIEVNMTTKKEMSTDSPDTVIKVTFDPADTAETVFHRFDEQVQRVKQTPLNSSFDKLAGTLNLIPGLLLRGVVALLQAGDYFGLLPRRLTVLSPFHSSLFITSMASLGIPPIYHHLY
;
A
#
# COMPACT_ATOMS: atom_id res chain seq x y z
N PRO A 1 -14.19 44.09 -11.45
CA PRO A 1 -13.21 44.71 -10.55
C PRO A 1 -12.40 43.62 -9.85
N LEU A 2 -11.27 43.99 -9.26
CA LEU A 2 -10.28 43.04 -8.65
C LEU A 2 -10.90 42.05 -7.65
N HIS A 3 -12.00 42.43 -7.01
CA HIS A 3 -12.68 41.62 -5.98
C HIS A 3 -13.29 40.33 -6.52
N ASP A 4 -13.64 40.26 -7.78
CA ASP A 4 -14.28 39.07 -8.38
C ASP A 4 -13.28 37.96 -8.66
N TRP A 5 -11.98 38.29 -8.78
CA TRP A 5 -10.88 37.34 -9.02
C TRP A 5 -10.18 36.86 -7.75
N LEU A 6 -10.49 37.42 -6.58
CA LEU A 6 -9.87 37.04 -5.31
C LEU A 6 -9.96 35.54 -4.97
N PRO A 7 -11.12 34.88 -5.15
CA PRO A 7 -11.22 33.46 -4.87
C PRO A 7 -10.37 32.62 -5.85
N GLU A 8 -10.32 32.98 -7.13
CA GLU A 8 -9.52 32.27 -8.13
C GLU A 8 -8.01 32.43 -7.87
N ILE A 9 -7.58 33.64 -7.53
CA ILE A 9 -6.20 33.96 -7.16
C ILE A 9 -5.81 33.19 -5.89
N SER A 10 -6.68 33.10 -4.89
CA SER A 10 -6.40 32.34 -3.66
C SER A 10 -6.26 30.84 -3.93
N VAL A 11 -7.09 30.27 -4.79
CA VAL A 11 -6.98 28.87 -5.23
C VAL A 11 -5.67 28.63 -5.97
N LEU A 12 -5.30 29.51 -6.89
CA LEU A 12 -4.03 29.40 -7.63
C LEU A 12 -2.81 29.49 -6.71
N LEU A 13 -2.84 30.41 -5.72
CA LEU A 13 -1.78 30.55 -4.72
C LEU A 13 -1.69 29.30 -3.83
N CYS A 14 -2.81 28.75 -3.39
CA CYS A 14 -2.84 27.50 -2.63
C CYS A 14 -2.29 26.33 -3.46
N MET A 15 -2.66 26.22 -4.73
CA MET A 15 -2.13 25.20 -5.64
C MET A 15 -0.62 25.37 -5.88
N ALA A 16 -0.15 26.60 -6.07
CA ALA A 16 1.26 26.90 -6.23
C ALA A 16 2.06 26.60 -4.96
N ALA A 17 1.51 26.91 -3.78
CA ALA A 17 2.12 26.57 -2.50
C ALA A 17 2.20 25.04 -2.29
N LEU A 18 1.11 24.31 -2.57
CA LEU A 18 1.10 22.84 -2.50
C LEU A 18 2.10 22.21 -3.48
N LEU A 19 2.17 22.74 -4.70
CA LEU A 19 3.13 22.29 -5.70
C LEU A 19 4.57 22.57 -5.25
N SER A 20 4.83 23.76 -4.68
CA SER A 20 6.15 24.14 -4.16
C SER A 20 6.59 23.24 -3.01
N VAL A 21 5.68 22.93 -2.07
CA VAL A 21 5.92 22.00 -0.97
C VAL A 21 6.21 20.59 -1.53
N SER A 22 5.40 20.12 -2.47
CA SER A 22 5.60 18.81 -3.11
C SER A 22 6.96 18.71 -3.82
N LEU A 23 7.33 19.75 -4.56
CA LEU A 23 8.63 19.81 -5.26
C LEU A 23 9.81 19.90 -4.27
N ALA A 24 9.68 20.67 -3.19
CA ALA A 24 10.70 20.75 -2.15
C ALA A 24 10.89 19.40 -1.43
N MET A 25 9.80 18.65 -1.19
CA MET A 25 9.87 17.33 -0.57
C MET A 25 10.43 16.24 -1.49
N LYS A 26 10.41 16.44 -2.82
CA LYS A 26 11.02 15.53 -3.81
C LYS A 26 12.55 15.65 -3.87
N LYS A 27 13.13 16.72 -3.33
CA LYS A 27 14.59 16.97 -3.35
C LYS A 27 15.38 16.17 -2.31
N ARG A 28 14.72 15.32 -1.52
CA ARG A 28 15.44 14.43 -0.60
C ARG A 28 16.26 13.42 -1.42
N THR A 29 17.52 13.24 -1.08
CA THR A 29 18.38 12.18 -1.63
C THR A 29 17.69 10.84 -1.35
N PRO A 30 17.34 10.05 -2.38
CA PRO A 30 16.71 8.75 -2.17
C PRO A 30 17.68 7.82 -1.46
N GLU A 31 17.17 6.99 -0.57
CA GLU A 31 17.94 5.89 0.00
C GLU A 31 18.25 4.86 -1.09
N GLU A 32 19.31 4.08 -0.89
CA GLU A 32 19.73 3.07 -1.87
C GLU A 32 18.58 2.11 -2.16
N GLY A 33 18.18 2.00 -3.44
CA GLY A 33 17.03 1.22 -3.90
C GLY A 33 15.68 1.95 -3.87
N GLU A 34 15.61 3.19 -3.41
CA GLU A 34 14.38 3.99 -3.43
C GLU A 34 14.08 4.52 -4.85
N TYR A 35 12.79 4.51 -5.23
CA TYR A 35 12.35 5.03 -6.52
C TYR A 35 12.55 6.55 -6.63
N VAL A 36 13.21 6.99 -7.70
CA VAL A 36 13.38 8.42 -8.03
C VAL A 36 12.34 8.83 -9.06
N PRO A 37 11.33 9.66 -8.72
CA PRO A 37 10.29 10.06 -9.65
C PRO A 37 10.83 10.98 -10.75
N GLY A 38 10.50 10.65 -12.01
CA GLY A 38 10.67 11.55 -13.16
C GLY A 38 9.53 12.57 -13.28
N PHE A 39 9.60 13.37 -14.35
CA PHE A 39 8.53 14.34 -14.63
C PHE A 39 7.17 13.65 -14.86
N GLY A 40 6.16 14.07 -14.13
CA GLY A 40 4.79 13.52 -14.20
C GLY A 40 4.63 12.14 -13.57
N ASP A 41 5.65 11.65 -12.88
CA ASP A 41 5.55 10.46 -12.04
C ASP A 41 5.13 10.81 -10.61
N ARG A 42 4.67 9.81 -9.88
CA ARG A 42 4.36 9.91 -8.45
C ARG A 42 5.60 9.53 -7.64
N ASN A 43 5.61 9.87 -6.35
CA ASN A 43 6.67 9.45 -5.45
C ASN A 43 6.62 7.94 -5.10
N ASP A 44 5.51 7.29 -5.41
CA ASP A 44 5.24 5.87 -5.15
C ASP A 44 5.11 5.03 -6.43
N GLY A 45 5.37 5.62 -7.61
CA GLY A 45 5.32 4.86 -8.85
C GLY A 45 5.54 5.67 -10.13
N ARG A 46 6.08 5.00 -11.14
CA ARG A 46 6.32 5.53 -12.48
C ARG A 46 5.05 5.42 -13.33
N ARG A 47 4.66 6.52 -13.99
CA ARG A 47 3.53 6.56 -14.91
C ARG A 47 3.79 5.70 -16.15
N LEU A 48 2.84 4.84 -16.50
CA LEU A 48 2.87 4.10 -17.75
C LEU A 48 2.29 4.94 -18.88
N ARG A 49 3.11 5.22 -19.88
CA ARG A 49 2.75 6.03 -21.06
C ARG A 49 2.55 5.19 -22.33
N THR A 50 2.91 3.90 -22.26
CA THR A 50 2.89 2.95 -23.39
C THR A 50 1.70 1.98 -23.35
N LEU A 51 0.65 2.33 -22.62
CA LEU A 51 -0.56 1.53 -22.55
C LEU A 51 -1.35 1.60 -23.88
N SER A 52 -2.00 0.51 -24.24
CA SER A 52 -2.99 0.57 -25.34
C SER A 52 -4.16 1.49 -24.96
N PRO A 53 -4.82 2.12 -25.94
CA PRO A 53 -5.83 3.14 -25.71
C PRO A 53 -6.94 2.69 -24.75
N ILE A 54 -7.41 1.45 -24.84
CA ILE A 54 -8.48 0.94 -23.99
C ILE A 54 -8.06 0.92 -22.50
N PHE A 55 -6.83 0.50 -22.17
CA PHE A 55 -6.34 0.49 -20.81
C PHE A 55 -6.02 1.90 -20.28
N ALA A 56 -5.75 2.86 -21.17
CA ALA A 56 -5.58 4.25 -20.78
C ALA A 56 -6.92 4.94 -20.47
N VAL A 57 -8.01 4.52 -21.12
CA VAL A 57 -9.35 5.10 -20.96
C VAL A 57 -10.15 4.41 -19.84
N SER A 58 -9.94 3.11 -19.61
CA SER A 58 -10.68 2.32 -18.61
C SER A 58 -10.77 2.96 -17.22
N PRO A 59 -9.74 3.59 -16.65
CA PRO A 59 -9.82 4.25 -15.36
C PRO A 59 -10.79 5.44 -15.32
N PHE A 60 -11.13 6.03 -16.46
CA PHE A 60 -12.13 7.10 -16.55
C PHE A 60 -13.55 6.56 -16.61
N LEU A 61 -13.73 5.35 -17.11
CA LEU A 61 -15.02 4.66 -17.18
C LEU A 61 -15.37 4.01 -15.83
N MET A 62 -14.39 3.37 -15.20
CA MET A 62 -14.51 2.72 -13.89
C MET A 62 -13.95 3.63 -12.80
N LYS A 63 -14.73 4.64 -12.39
CA LYS A 63 -14.26 5.74 -11.53
C LYS A 63 -14.04 5.36 -10.08
N THR A 64 -14.73 4.34 -9.60
CA THR A 64 -14.69 3.95 -8.19
C THR A 64 -14.10 2.55 -8.03
N ARG A 65 -13.52 2.28 -6.86
CA ARG A 65 -13.01 0.96 -6.53
C ARG A 65 -14.09 -0.12 -6.65
N ASN A 66 -15.30 0.18 -6.20
CA ASN A 66 -16.42 -0.78 -6.22
C ASN A 66 -16.82 -1.20 -7.64
N THR A 67 -16.71 -0.29 -8.62
CA THR A 67 -17.03 -0.59 -10.02
C THR A 67 -15.91 -1.32 -10.76
N SER A 68 -14.74 -1.46 -10.13
CA SER A 68 -13.52 -2.04 -10.73
C SER A 68 -13.08 -3.32 -10.03
N GLN A 69 -13.92 -3.91 -9.17
CA GLN A 69 -13.59 -5.12 -8.42
C GLN A 69 -13.85 -6.38 -9.25
N ASN A 70 -12.90 -7.32 -9.17
CA ASN A 70 -13.08 -8.69 -9.61
C ASN A 70 -12.90 -9.62 -8.41
N PHE A 71 -13.82 -10.55 -8.24
CA PHE A 71 -13.78 -11.55 -7.19
C PHE A 71 -13.37 -12.89 -7.78
N ILE A 72 -12.29 -13.46 -7.24
CA ILE A 72 -11.79 -14.78 -7.62
C ILE A 72 -11.66 -15.59 -6.33
N ALA A 73 -12.30 -16.76 -6.30
CA ALA A 73 -12.13 -17.72 -5.23
C ALA A 73 -11.60 -19.02 -5.81
N ASP A 74 -10.56 -19.57 -5.20
CA ASP A 74 -9.95 -20.81 -5.62
C ASP A 74 -9.51 -21.63 -4.40
N GLN A 75 -9.39 -22.93 -4.57
CA GLN A 75 -8.93 -23.88 -3.57
C GLN A 75 -7.68 -24.57 -4.07
N ILE A 76 -6.67 -24.60 -3.22
CA ILE A 76 -5.36 -25.17 -3.55
C ILE A 76 -5.09 -26.35 -2.60
N GLU A 77 -4.67 -27.47 -3.17
CA GLU A 77 -4.18 -28.62 -2.43
C GLU A 77 -2.82 -28.30 -1.81
N LEU A 78 -2.68 -28.49 -0.48
CA LEU A 78 -1.52 -28.04 0.27
C LEU A 78 -0.50 -29.14 0.61
N THR A 79 -0.71 -30.40 0.26
CA THR A 79 0.17 -31.53 0.64
C THR A 79 1.64 -31.28 0.29
N ALA A 80 1.90 -30.77 -0.92
CA ALA A 80 3.27 -30.44 -1.33
C ALA A 80 3.83 -29.23 -0.56
N VAL A 81 2.99 -28.23 -0.29
CA VAL A 81 3.35 -27.05 0.47
C VAL A 81 3.66 -27.40 1.91
N ASP A 82 2.86 -28.24 2.55
CA ASP A 82 3.07 -28.70 3.93
C ASP A 82 4.39 -29.50 4.07
N ARG A 83 4.69 -30.33 3.10
CA ARG A 83 5.98 -31.05 3.04
C ARG A 83 7.14 -30.07 2.95
N TYR A 84 7.06 -29.09 2.08
CA TYR A 84 8.08 -28.05 1.93
C TYR A 84 8.25 -27.23 3.21
N ILE A 85 7.15 -26.84 3.86
CA ILE A 85 7.18 -26.11 5.14
C ILE A 85 7.86 -26.97 6.21
N ALA A 86 7.52 -28.25 6.32
CA ALA A 86 8.11 -29.15 7.28
C ALA A 86 9.63 -29.33 7.06
N GLU A 87 10.07 -29.40 5.80
CA GLU A 87 11.48 -29.43 5.43
C GLU A 87 12.22 -28.16 5.88
N LYS A 88 11.68 -26.98 5.54
CA LYS A 88 12.29 -25.69 5.91
C LYS A 88 12.34 -25.46 7.41
N ARG A 89 11.32 -25.89 8.14
CA ARG A 89 11.33 -25.82 9.62
C ARG A 89 12.40 -26.71 10.23
N ARG A 90 12.62 -27.92 9.66
CA ARG A 90 13.73 -28.80 10.09
C ARG A 90 15.10 -28.19 9.75
N ALA A 91 15.20 -27.44 8.66
CA ALA A 91 16.39 -26.68 8.29
C ALA A 91 16.63 -25.40 9.13
N GLY A 92 15.80 -25.14 10.14
CA GLY A 92 15.99 -24.04 11.08
C GLY A 92 15.12 -22.81 10.84
N TRP A 93 14.23 -22.80 9.84
CA TRP A 93 13.31 -21.66 9.58
C TRP A 93 12.13 -21.70 10.55
N LYS A 94 12.38 -21.30 11.78
CA LYS A 94 11.36 -21.31 12.84
C LYS A 94 10.24 -20.32 12.49
N GLY A 95 8.97 -20.80 12.52
CA GLY A 95 7.80 -20.00 12.20
C GLY A 95 7.45 -19.92 10.71
N PHE A 96 8.27 -20.48 9.81
CA PHE A 96 7.92 -20.55 8.40
C PHE A 96 6.58 -21.30 8.18
N GLY A 97 5.68 -20.73 7.39
CA GLY A 97 4.34 -21.29 7.17
C GLY A 97 3.74 -20.90 5.84
N VAL A 98 2.49 -21.30 5.60
CA VAL A 98 1.75 -21.10 4.34
C VAL A 98 1.76 -19.63 3.89
N LEU A 99 1.62 -18.68 4.82
CA LEU A 99 1.66 -17.27 4.50
C LEU A 99 2.97 -16.88 3.79
N HIS A 100 4.12 -17.36 4.28
CA HIS A 100 5.42 -17.05 3.67
C HIS A 100 5.53 -17.66 2.27
N VAL A 101 4.95 -18.84 2.05
CA VAL A 101 4.90 -19.47 0.72
C VAL A 101 4.04 -18.62 -0.24
N ILE A 102 2.87 -18.13 0.22
CA ILE A 102 2.01 -17.25 -0.58
C ILE A 102 2.72 -15.95 -0.92
N LEU A 103 3.40 -15.33 0.04
CA LEU A 103 4.18 -14.10 -0.20
C LEU A 103 5.31 -14.33 -1.21
N ALA A 104 6.07 -15.40 -1.06
CA ALA A 104 7.14 -15.75 -2.01
C ALA A 104 6.58 -16.04 -3.41
N ALA A 105 5.44 -16.72 -3.50
CA ALA A 105 4.74 -16.96 -4.77
C ALA A 105 4.26 -15.66 -5.41
N TYR A 106 3.72 -14.72 -4.62
CA TYR A 106 3.31 -13.41 -5.12
C TYR A 106 4.49 -12.58 -5.63
N VAL A 107 5.61 -12.53 -4.89
CA VAL A 107 6.85 -11.85 -5.32
C VAL A 107 7.34 -12.44 -6.64
N ARG A 108 7.36 -13.76 -6.76
CA ARG A 108 7.73 -14.46 -8.00
C ARG A 108 6.76 -14.17 -9.16
N ALA A 109 5.45 -14.11 -8.86
CA ALA A 109 4.44 -13.74 -9.85
C ALA A 109 4.64 -12.32 -10.36
N CYS A 110 4.91 -11.35 -9.48
CA CYS A 110 5.24 -9.97 -9.87
C CYS A 110 6.53 -9.88 -10.69
N ALA A 111 7.55 -10.69 -10.37
CA ALA A 111 8.78 -10.76 -11.14
C ALA A 111 8.54 -11.24 -12.58
N ARG A 112 7.67 -12.26 -12.74
CA ARG A 112 7.33 -12.84 -14.03
C ARG A 112 6.32 -11.99 -14.81
N TYR A 113 5.37 -11.39 -14.10
CA TYR A 113 4.28 -10.61 -14.65
C TYR A 113 4.23 -9.22 -14.01
N PRO A 114 5.09 -8.27 -14.43
CA PRO A 114 5.17 -6.93 -13.81
C PRO A 114 3.85 -6.16 -13.83
N GLY A 115 2.90 -6.57 -14.67
CA GLY A 115 1.54 -6.02 -14.71
C GLY A 115 0.77 -6.19 -13.40
N LEU A 116 1.09 -7.18 -12.57
CA LEU A 116 0.47 -7.40 -11.27
C LEU A 116 0.85 -6.31 -10.25
N ASN A 117 1.96 -5.61 -10.47
CA ASN A 117 2.45 -4.55 -9.60
C ASN A 117 2.08 -3.15 -10.11
N ARG A 118 0.96 -3.05 -10.84
CA ARG A 118 0.40 -1.78 -11.30
C ARG A 118 -0.71 -1.30 -10.37
N PHE A 119 -0.90 0.02 -10.35
CA PHE A 119 -1.99 0.64 -9.62
C PHE A 119 -2.55 1.84 -10.38
N ILE A 120 -3.75 2.26 -10.00
CA ILE A 120 -4.42 3.41 -10.58
C ILE A 120 -4.46 4.52 -9.53
N ALA A 121 -4.04 5.71 -9.93
CA ALA A 121 -4.17 6.92 -9.15
C ALA A 121 -4.43 8.11 -10.07
N GLY A 122 -5.32 9.01 -9.69
CA GLY A 122 -5.71 10.14 -10.54
C GLY A 122 -6.18 9.71 -11.93
N GLN A 123 -6.86 8.56 -12.02
CA GLN A 123 -7.35 7.96 -13.27
C GLN A 123 -6.23 7.65 -14.29
N ARG A 124 -5.03 7.39 -13.80
CA ARG A 124 -3.87 7.00 -14.61
C ARG A 124 -3.23 5.76 -14.03
N VAL A 125 -2.61 4.97 -14.91
CA VAL A 125 -1.96 3.72 -14.52
C VAL A 125 -0.49 3.99 -14.25
N TYR A 126 -0.04 3.51 -13.10
CA TYR A 126 1.34 3.55 -12.65
C TYR A 126 1.86 2.14 -12.39
N THR A 127 3.17 1.99 -12.36
CA THR A 127 3.86 0.77 -11.93
C THR A 127 4.82 1.11 -10.79
N ARG A 128 4.98 0.19 -9.83
CA ARG A 128 5.98 0.29 -8.77
C ARG A 128 7.33 -0.29 -9.19
N ASP A 129 7.41 -0.79 -10.42
CA ASP A 129 8.60 -1.44 -11.00
C ASP A 129 9.17 -2.52 -10.06
N ARG A 130 10.32 -2.30 -9.44
CA ARG A 130 10.99 -3.27 -8.57
C ARG A 130 10.52 -3.25 -7.11
N VAL A 131 9.65 -2.34 -6.72
CA VAL A 131 9.18 -2.21 -5.34
C VAL A 131 7.87 -2.96 -5.16
N ILE A 132 7.88 -4.07 -4.45
CA ILE A 132 6.68 -4.86 -4.13
C ILE A 132 6.36 -4.63 -2.65
N GLU A 133 5.32 -3.84 -2.37
CA GLU A 133 4.87 -3.53 -1.01
C GLU A 133 3.67 -4.39 -0.64
N VAL A 134 3.78 -5.16 0.43
CA VAL A 134 2.69 -5.98 0.95
C VAL A 134 2.28 -5.48 2.32
N ASN A 135 0.99 -5.25 2.48
CA ASN A 135 0.39 -4.97 3.77
C ASN A 135 -0.29 -6.21 4.32
N MET A 136 -0.17 -6.42 5.61
CA MET A 136 -0.90 -7.45 6.35
C MET A 136 -1.46 -6.87 7.64
N THR A 137 -2.73 -7.19 7.93
CA THR A 137 -3.30 -6.93 9.24
C THR A 137 -2.90 -8.04 10.21
N THR A 138 -2.41 -7.65 11.37
CA THR A 138 -2.08 -8.56 12.46
C THR A 138 -2.52 -7.98 13.79
N LYS A 139 -2.83 -8.83 14.76
CA LYS A 139 -3.00 -8.43 16.16
C LYS A 139 -1.67 -8.54 16.89
N LYS A 140 -1.36 -7.57 17.73
CA LYS A 140 -0.17 -7.63 18.60
C LYS A 140 -0.30 -8.73 19.65
N GLU A 141 -1.50 -8.87 20.20
CA GLU A 141 -1.87 -9.89 21.17
C GLU A 141 -3.09 -10.65 20.68
N MET A 142 -3.16 -11.93 20.98
CA MET A 142 -4.31 -12.78 20.63
C MET A 142 -5.46 -12.57 21.62
N SER A 143 -5.91 -11.30 21.74
CA SER A 143 -7.08 -10.93 22.54
C SER A 143 -8.09 -10.19 21.68
N THR A 144 -9.36 -10.21 22.10
CA THR A 144 -10.44 -9.46 21.42
C THR A 144 -10.21 -7.96 21.46
N ASP A 145 -9.62 -7.46 22.54
CA ASP A 145 -9.43 -6.04 22.81
C ASP A 145 -8.12 -5.48 22.24
N SER A 146 -7.25 -6.37 21.71
CA SER A 146 -6.01 -5.94 21.08
C SER A 146 -6.28 -5.23 19.73
N PRO A 147 -5.80 -4.01 19.54
CA PRO A 147 -5.99 -3.27 18.30
C PRO A 147 -5.31 -3.99 17.14
N ASP A 148 -5.95 -3.93 15.98
CA ASP A 148 -5.36 -4.39 14.74
C ASP A 148 -4.23 -3.44 14.31
N THR A 149 -3.13 -4.02 13.89
CA THR A 149 -1.96 -3.27 13.39
C THR A 149 -1.66 -3.71 11.98
N VAL A 150 -1.35 -2.75 11.10
CA VAL A 150 -0.93 -3.04 9.73
C VAL A 150 0.59 -3.10 9.67
N ILE A 151 1.11 -4.21 9.18
CA ILE A 151 2.52 -4.40 8.87
C ILE A 151 2.69 -4.15 7.38
N LYS A 152 3.63 -3.28 6.99
CA LYS A 152 4.05 -3.07 5.61
C LYS A 152 5.44 -3.65 5.42
N VAL A 153 5.58 -4.56 4.47
CA VAL A 153 6.85 -5.18 4.10
C VAL A 153 7.15 -4.90 2.63
N THR A 154 8.39 -4.55 2.35
CA THR A 154 8.87 -4.27 1.00
C THR A 154 9.76 -5.42 0.51
N PHE A 155 9.47 -5.90 -0.70
CA PHE A 155 10.21 -6.96 -1.37
C PHE A 155 10.74 -6.47 -2.73
N ASP A 156 11.82 -7.10 -3.19
CA ASP A 156 12.34 -6.96 -4.55
C ASP A 156 11.91 -8.19 -5.40
N PRO A 157 11.66 -8.03 -6.70
CA PRO A 157 11.36 -9.17 -7.60
C PRO A 157 12.42 -10.28 -7.61
N ALA A 158 13.65 -9.97 -7.22
CA ALA A 158 14.73 -10.95 -7.10
C ALA A 158 14.76 -11.72 -5.76
N ASP A 159 13.89 -11.34 -4.80
CA ASP A 159 13.87 -11.99 -3.48
C ASP A 159 13.49 -13.47 -3.60
N THR A 160 14.26 -14.31 -2.90
CA THR A 160 14.01 -15.75 -2.74
C THR A 160 12.99 -15.99 -1.61
N ALA A 161 12.49 -17.21 -1.50
CA ALA A 161 11.60 -17.59 -0.39
C ALA A 161 12.26 -17.37 0.98
N GLU A 162 13.56 -17.54 1.09
CA GLU A 162 14.35 -17.29 2.30
C GLU A 162 14.39 -15.80 2.63
N THR A 163 14.73 -14.95 1.65
CA THR A 163 14.77 -13.50 1.82
C THR A 163 13.39 -12.96 2.20
N VAL A 164 12.34 -13.46 1.54
CA VAL A 164 10.95 -13.08 1.87
C VAL A 164 10.61 -13.46 3.30
N PHE A 165 10.95 -14.66 3.75
CA PHE A 165 10.74 -15.12 5.11
C PHE A 165 11.44 -14.19 6.12
N HIS A 166 12.74 -13.94 5.95
CA HIS A 166 13.51 -13.12 6.88
C HIS A 166 13.02 -11.67 6.94
N ARG A 167 12.76 -11.04 5.78
CA ARG A 167 12.24 -9.66 5.74
C ARG A 167 10.86 -9.56 6.42
N PHE A 168 10.01 -10.55 6.19
CA PHE A 168 8.69 -10.55 6.80
C PHE A 168 8.78 -10.76 8.31
N ASP A 169 9.54 -11.74 8.78
CA ASP A 169 9.70 -12.03 10.20
C ASP A 169 10.34 -10.85 10.95
N GLU A 170 11.35 -10.22 10.38
CA GLU A 170 11.97 -9.01 10.93
C GLU A 170 10.93 -7.89 11.16
N GLN A 171 10.05 -7.64 10.20
CA GLN A 171 9.02 -6.62 10.36
C GLN A 171 7.97 -7.02 11.41
N VAL A 172 7.59 -8.29 11.46
CA VAL A 172 6.71 -8.81 12.53
C VAL A 172 7.33 -8.61 13.90
N GLN A 173 8.61 -8.93 14.07
CA GLN A 173 9.32 -8.74 15.35
C GLN A 173 9.42 -7.25 15.71
N ARG A 174 9.75 -6.39 14.76
CA ARG A 174 9.77 -4.93 14.97
C ARG A 174 8.44 -4.42 15.49
N VAL A 175 7.32 -4.83 14.86
CA VAL A 175 5.98 -4.39 15.27
C VAL A 175 5.62 -4.92 16.66
N LYS A 176 5.98 -6.17 16.99
CA LYS A 176 5.76 -6.73 18.34
C LYS A 176 6.53 -5.99 19.43
N GLN A 177 7.74 -5.54 19.13
CA GLN A 177 8.61 -4.81 20.07
C GLN A 177 8.26 -3.32 20.18
N THR A 178 7.56 -2.75 19.18
CA THR A 178 7.19 -1.33 19.19
C THR A 178 5.99 -1.12 20.11
N PRO A 179 5.97 -0.08 20.97
CA PRO A 179 4.80 0.24 21.79
C PRO A 179 3.52 0.40 20.97
N LEU A 180 2.36 0.22 21.61
CA LEU A 180 1.02 0.22 20.99
C LEU A 180 0.65 1.44 20.13
N ASN A 181 1.45 2.50 20.16
CA ASN A 181 1.26 3.70 19.36
C ASN A 181 2.05 3.65 18.06
N SER A 182 1.53 2.99 17.03
CA SER A 182 2.09 3.14 15.68
C SER A 182 1.97 4.59 15.20
N SER A 183 2.82 5.01 14.29
CA SER A 183 2.73 6.37 13.71
C SER A 183 1.39 6.60 13.02
N PHE A 184 0.76 5.54 12.51
CA PHE A 184 -0.56 5.58 11.92
C PHE A 184 -1.66 5.80 12.99
N ASP A 185 -1.59 5.09 14.13
CA ASP A 185 -2.55 5.26 15.23
C ASP A 185 -2.47 6.67 15.84
N LYS A 186 -1.26 7.22 15.97
CA LYS A 186 -1.06 8.61 16.39
C LYS A 186 -1.69 9.60 15.41
N LEU A 187 -1.51 9.37 14.12
CA LEU A 187 -2.12 10.20 13.08
C LEU A 187 -3.65 10.10 13.14
N ALA A 188 -4.20 8.89 13.24
CA ALA A 188 -5.64 8.65 13.37
C ALA A 188 -6.19 9.30 14.65
N GLY A 189 -5.49 9.16 15.79
CA GLY A 189 -5.86 9.81 17.05
C GLY A 189 -5.87 11.33 16.94
N THR A 190 -4.89 11.93 16.27
CA THR A 190 -4.85 13.37 16.02
C THR A 190 -6.00 13.82 15.13
N LEU A 191 -6.30 13.07 14.07
CA LEU A 191 -7.41 13.36 13.17
C LEU A 191 -8.77 13.24 13.89
N ASN A 192 -8.91 12.33 14.86
CA ASN A 192 -10.13 12.16 15.64
C ASN A 192 -10.47 13.37 16.55
N LEU A 193 -9.49 14.22 16.86
CA LEU A 193 -9.71 15.47 17.61
C LEU A 193 -10.30 16.60 16.76
N ILE A 194 -10.31 16.44 15.44
CA ILE A 194 -10.80 17.46 14.50
C ILE A 194 -12.33 17.35 14.39
N PRO A 195 -13.09 18.47 14.52
CA PRO A 195 -14.53 18.46 14.28
C PRO A 195 -14.88 17.89 12.90
N GLY A 196 -15.94 17.08 12.82
CA GLY A 196 -16.27 16.27 11.65
C GLY A 196 -16.33 17.04 10.31
N LEU A 197 -16.84 18.28 10.30
CA LEU A 197 -16.86 19.11 9.08
C LEU A 197 -15.45 19.50 8.61
N LEU A 198 -14.58 19.86 9.55
CA LEU A 198 -13.18 20.18 9.23
C LEU A 198 -12.42 18.91 8.83
N LEU A 199 -12.65 17.80 9.51
CA LEU A 199 -12.06 16.50 9.16
C LEU A 199 -12.45 16.08 7.74
N ARG A 200 -13.73 16.27 7.35
CA ARG A 200 -14.18 16.01 5.98
C ARG A 200 -13.41 16.85 4.96
N GLY A 201 -13.17 18.14 5.26
CA GLY A 201 -12.37 19.03 4.41
C GLY A 201 -10.91 18.57 4.31
N VAL A 202 -10.28 18.20 5.43
CA VAL A 202 -8.91 17.67 5.46
C VAL A 202 -8.80 16.40 4.64
N VAL A 203 -9.73 15.45 4.81
CA VAL A 203 -9.74 14.19 4.05
C VAL A 203 -9.94 14.45 2.56
N ALA A 204 -10.85 15.35 2.18
CA ALA A 204 -11.05 15.73 0.78
C ALA A 204 -9.78 16.36 0.16
N LEU A 205 -9.08 17.20 0.92
CA LEU A 205 -7.80 17.79 0.48
C LEU A 205 -6.72 16.71 0.30
N LEU A 206 -6.62 15.76 1.24
CA LEU A 206 -5.69 14.63 1.12
C LEU A 206 -6.01 13.76 -0.11
N GLN A 207 -7.29 13.48 -0.35
CA GLN A 207 -7.73 12.72 -1.54
C GLN A 207 -7.41 13.47 -2.84
N ALA A 208 -7.64 14.79 -2.87
CA ALA A 208 -7.26 15.62 -4.01
C ALA A 208 -5.73 15.64 -4.19
N GLY A 209 -4.98 15.78 -3.11
CA GLY A 209 -3.52 15.67 -3.13
C GLY A 209 -3.03 14.34 -3.66
N ASP A 210 -3.68 13.24 -3.27
CA ASP A 210 -3.37 11.91 -3.80
C ASP A 210 -3.72 11.78 -5.29
N TYR A 211 -4.89 12.27 -5.68
CA TYR A 211 -5.32 12.29 -7.09
C TYR A 211 -4.28 12.93 -8.02
N PHE A 212 -3.72 14.06 -7.60
CA PHE A 212 -2.69 14.78 -8.35
C PHE A 212 -1.25 14.31 -8.10
N GLY A 213 -1.03 13.32 -7.23
CA GLY A 213 0.29 12.83 -6.87
C GLY A 213 1.10 13.80 -6.02
N LEU A 214 0.43 14.68 -5.29
CA LEU A 214 1.04 15.74 -4.45
C LEU A 214 1.27 15.29 -3.01
N LEU A 215 0.78 14.12 -2.60
CA LEU A 215 0.99 13.62 -1.24
C LEU A 215 2.48 13.45 -0.94
N PRO A 216 2.94 13.89 0.24
CA PRO A 216 4.30 13.63 0.69
C PRO A 216 4.60 12.13 0.80
N ARG A 217 5.83 11.72 0.47
CA ARG A 217 6.28 10.31 0.57
C ARG A 217 6.04 9.72 1.96
N ARG A 218 6.21 10.52 3.02
CA ARG A 218 5.95 10.09 4.40
C ARG A 218 4.52 9.61 4.60
N LEU A 219 3.52 10.28 4.00
CA LEU A 219 2.12 9.88 4.10
C LEU A 219 1.84 8.63 3.27
N THR A 220 2.38 8.51 2.07
CA THR A 220 2.19 7.32 1.22
C THR A 220 2.84 6.08 1.82
N VAL A 221 3.97 6.23 2.50
CA VAL A 221 4.62 5.12 3.23
C VAL A 221 3.78 4.67 4.43
N LEU A 222 3.25 5.61 5.21
CA LEU A 222 2.42 5.28 6.38
C LEU A 222 1.04 4.74 6.00
N SER A 223 0.53 5.12 4.83
CA SER A 223 -0.81 4.73 4.39
C SER A 223 -0.88 3.23 4.06
N PRO A 224 -1.84 2.50 4.64
CA PRO A 224 -2.07 1.10 4.30
C PRO A 224 -2.68 0.92 2.90
N PHE A 225 -3.18 2.01 2.29
CA PHE A 225 -3.83 1.97 0.97
C PHE A 225 -2.85 2.08 -0.20
N HIS A 226 -1.60 2.47 0.06
CA HIS A 226 -0.54 2.62 -0.94
C HIS A 226 0.39 1.41 -0.90
N SER A 227 -0.08 0.27 -1.38
CA SER A 227 0.68 -0.99 -1.45
C SER A 227 0.34 -1.79 -2.70
N SER A 228 1.14 -2.79 -3.01
CA SER A 228 0.93 -3.72 -4.13
C SER A 228 -0.12 -4.77 -3.81
N LEU A 229 -0.12 -5.25 -2.57
CA LEU A 229 -1.02 -6.28 -2.07
C LEU A 229 -1.42 -5.97 -0.63
N PHE A 230 -2.69 -6.18 -0.31
CA PHE A 230 -3.17 -6.26 1.06
C PHE A 230 -3.63 -7.68 1.33
N ILE A 231 -3.02 -8.36 2.30
CA ILE A 231 -3.34 -9.73 2.65
C ILE A 231 -3.91 -9.81 4.07
N THR A 232 -5.00 -10.53 4.23
CA THR A 232 -5.58 -10.84 5.54
C THR A 232 -5.67 -12.35 5.68
N SER A 233 -5.20 -12.90 6.79
CA SER A 233 -5.29 -14.32 7.09
C SER A 233 -6.27 -14.55 8.23
N MET A 234 -7.31 -15.32 7.96
CA MET A 234 -8.31 -15.75 8.95
C MET A 234 -8.02 -17.17 9.49
N ALA A 235 -6.93 -17.79 9.02
CA ALA A 235 -6.58 -19.16 9.36
C ALA A 235 -6.39 -19.39 10.88
N SER A 236 -5.83 -18.41 11.59
CA SER A 236 -5.65 -18.47 13.04
C SER A 236 -6.95 -18.43 13.84
N LEU A 237 -8.03 -17.94 13.22
CA LEU A 237 -9.36 -17.83 13.83
C LEU A 237 -10.28 -18.99 13.44
N GLY A 238 -9.84 -19.88 12.53
CA GLY A 238 -10.67 -20.97 12.00
C GLY A 238 -11.88 -20.50 11.20
N ILE A 239 -11.89 -19.25 10.73
CA ILE A 239 -13.00 -18.65 9.99
C ILE A 239 -12.76 -18.87 8.48
N PRO A 240 -13.80 -19.28 7.71
CA PRO A 240 -13.69 -19.37 6.26
C PRO A 240 -13.47 -17.99 5.63
N PRO A 241 -12.94 -17.93 4.40
CA PRO A 241 -12.78 -16.67 3.69
C PRO A 241 -14.13 -15.97 3.50
N ILE A 242 -14.15 -14.68 3.75
CA ILE A 242 -15.37 -13.85 3.65
C ILE A 242 -15.15 -12.71 2.66
N TYR A 243 -16.21 -12.39 1.91
CA TYR A 243 -16.29 -11.14 1.17
C TYR A 243 -16.98 -10.11 2.05
N HIS A 244 -16.31 -9.03 2.39
CA HIS A 244 -16.88 -7.99 3.22
C HIS A 244 -16.45 -6.60 2.77
N HIS A 245 -17.25 -5.62 3.07
CA HIS A 245 -16.92 -4.20 2.98
C HIS A 245 -16.77 -3.66 4.40
N LEU A 246 -15.80 -2.76 4.58
CA LEU A 246 -15.63 -2.03 5.83
C LEU A 246 -16.59 -0.83 5.84
N TYR A 247 -17.88 -1.02 6.03
CA TYR A 247 -18.96 -0.02 5.95
C TYR A 247 -19.47 0.25 4.55
#